data_6eb8a58ab31376bda4083654b07c7218
#
_entry.id   6eb8a58ab31376bda4083654b07c7218
#
_cell.length_a   1.000
_cell.length_b   1.000
_cell.length_c   1.000
_cell.angle_alpha   90.00
_cell.angle_beta   90.00
_cell.angle_gamma   90.00
#
_symmetry.space_group_name_H-M   'P 1'
#
loop_
_entity.id
_entity.type
_entity.pdbx_description
1 polymer ?
#
loop_
_entity_poly.entity_id
_entity_poly.type
_entity_poly.pdbx_seq_one_letter_code
_entity_poly.pdbx_strand_id
1 'polypeptide(L)'
;MIEERHLEEYKNHGFTIVENYITPKELKIAQWETLKLKRWYLIHKMDGKPRDVGTGRYWRGLERAGDMSPKLMELYTSKKQYDTATKFLETDEIYFFNDEIVAKYPNEEFEFMIHTDNEWGPDPEAAARGDYKLVNINWILDDITSNNGPISFRTKKKFFAPRPKAGDAVIFDGNTVHWSTKNNSKKVRRCWATQYTTKSIGHFFNNDKHPLPQFKGFYTERFNVSQLPSSQI
;
A
#
# COMPACT_ATOMS: atom_id res chain seq x y z
N MET A 1 12.36 6.16 12.75
CA MET A 1 13.47 5.31 12.22
C MET A 1 13.17 3.87 12.57
N ILE A 2 13.51 2.90 11.72
CA ILE A 2 13.28 1.48 12.03
C ILE A 2 14.25 1.04 13.13
N GLU A 3 13.70 0.56 14.24
CA GLU A 3 14.40 0.06 15.43
C GLU A 3 14.27 -1.45 15.51
N GLU A 4 15.11 -2.13 16.33
CA GLU A 4 15.08 -3.58 16.50
C GLU A 4 13.71 -4.10 16.96
N ARG A 5 13.05 -3.39 17.87
CA ARG A 5 11.68 -3.75 18.30
C ARG A 5 10.69 -3.92 17.17
N HIS A 6 10.80 -3.08 16.10
CA HIS A 6 9.90 -3.16 14.95
C HIS A 6 10.15 -4.45 14.14
N LEU A 7 11.41 -4.86 14.00
CA LEU A 7 11.76 -6.11 13.33
C LEU A 7 11.30 -7.32 14.12
N GLU A 8 11.45 -7.29 15.46
CA GLU A 8 10.95 -8.34 16.35
C GLU A 8 9.42 -8.45 16.32
N GLU A 9 8.70 -7.34 16.38
CA GLU A 9 7.23 -7.31 16.26
C GLU A 9 6.77 -7.87 14.93
N TYR A 10 7.39 -7.44 13.83
CA TYR A 10 7.09 -7.95 12.49
C TYR A 10 7.33 -9.46 12.39
N LYS A 11 8.45 -9.94 12.86
CA LYS A 11 8.78 -11.38 12.88
C LYS A 11 7.80 -12.20 13.71
N ASN A 12 7.37 -11.68 14.87
CA ASN A 12 6.51 -12.40 15.80
C ASN A 12 5.03 -12.32 15.43
N HIS A 13 4.59 -11.24 14.83
CA HIS A 13 3.17 -10.93 14.58
C HIS A 13 2.80 -10.76 13.11
N GLY A 14 3.79 -10.66 12.23
CA GLY A 14 3.60 -10.38 10.81
C GLY A 14 3.43 -8.89 10.50
N PHE A 15 3.38 -8.01 11.51
CA PHE A 15 3.26 -6.56 11.33
C PHE A 15 3.90 -5.79 12.47
N THR A 16 4.18 -4.51 12.22
CA THR A 16 4.60 -3.53 13.23
C THR A 16 4.07 -2.14 12.90
N ILE A 17 4.12 -1.21 13.86
CA ILE A 17 3.76 0.19 13.69
C ILE A 17 5.00 1.03 13.97
N VAL A 18 5.35 1.87 13.00
CA VAL A 18 6.48 2.81 13.14
C VAL A 18 5.91 4.21 13.29
N GLU A 19 5.98 4.72 14.50
CA GLU A 19 5.49 6.05 14.84
C GLU A 19 6.37 7.12 14.21
N ASN A 20 5.75 8.21 13.73
CA ASN A 20 6.42 9.34 13.08
C ASN A 20 7.35 8.91 11.92
N TYR A 21 6.95 7.88 11.19
CA TYR A 21 7.69 7.38 10.02
C TYR A 21 7.74 8.41 8.90
N ILE A 22 6.64 9.13 8.71
CA ILE A 22 6.46 10.10 7.64
C ILE A 22 6.72 11.50 8.19
N THR A 23 7.63 12.24 7.57
CA THR A 23 7.85 13.63 7.94
C THR A 23 6.62 14.49 7.63
N PRO A 24 6.41 15.63 8.33
CA PRO A 24 5.30 16.55 8.04
C PRO A 24 5.27 17.03 6.58
N LYS A 25 6.43 17.17 5.95
CA LYS A 25 6.54 17.56 4.54
C LYS A 25 6.04 16.43 3.61
N GLU A 26 6.48 15.21 3.82
CA GLU A 26 6.06 14.04 3.05
C GLU A 26 4.56 13.77 3.22
N LEU A 27 4.06 13.88 4.45
CA LEU A 27 2.63 13.72 4.75
C LEU A 27 1.77 14.72 3.96
N LYS A 28 2.16 16.00 3.95
CA LYS A 28 1.46 17.02 3.16
C LYS A 28 1.51 16.72 1.66
N ILE A 29 2.66 16.26 1.15
CA ILE A 29 2.78 15.86 -0.27
C ILE A 29 1.82 14.71 -0.56
N ALA A 30 1.87 13.62 0.19
CA ALA A 30 1.03 12.46 -0.03
C ALA A 30 -0.48 12.78 0.08
N GLN A 31 -0.88 13.56 1.09
CA GLN A 31 -2.25 14.03 1.25
C GLN A 31 -2.73 14.88 0.06
N TRP A 32 -1.87 15.80 -0.42
CA TRP A 32 -2.19 16.68 -1.54
C TRP A 32 -2.28 15.93 -2.87
N GLU A 33 -1.32 15.05 -3.14
CA GLU A 33 -1.35 14.22 -4.36
C GLU A 33 -2.58 13.31 -4.38
N THR A 34 -2.95 12.72 -3.25
CA THR A 34 -4.19 11.93 -3.11
C THR A 34 -5.43 12.76 -3.49
N LEU A 35 -5.52 14.01 -3.03
CA LEU A 35 -6.63 14.90 -3.38
C LEU A 35 -6.64 15.26 -4.88
N LYS A 36 -5.47 15.53 -5.47
CA LYS A 36 -5.37 15.84 -6.90
C LYS A 36 -5.79 14.66 -7.76
N LEU A 37 -5.30 13.47 -7.45
CA LEU A 37 -5.64 12.25 -8.18
C LEU A 37 -7.14 11.94 -8.06
N LYS A 38 -7.73 12.11 -6.87
CA LYS A 38 -9.18 12.01 -6.70
C LYS A 38 -9.93 13.00 -7.58
N ARG A 39 -9.54 14.28 -7.54
CA ARG A 39 -10.18 15.33 -8.35
C ARG A 39 -10.06 15.02 -9.84
N TRP A 40 -8.88 14.59 -10.27
CA TRP A 40 -8.63 14.20 -11.65
C TRP A 40 -9.55 13.05 -12.06
N TYR A 41 -9.63 12.00 -11.25
CA TYR A 41 -10.49 10.83 -11.47
C TYR A 41 -11.97 11.22 -11.61
N LEU A 42 -12.47 12.11 -10.75
CA LEU A 42 -13.84 12.59 -10.80
C LEU A 42 -14.14 13.44 -12.03
N ILE A 43 -13.18 14.30 -12.45
CA ILE A 43 -13.34 15.18 -13.62
C ILE A 43 -13.38 14.37 -14.91
N HIS A 44 -12.51 13.38 -15.05
CA HIS A 44 -12.37 12.61 -16.28
C HIS A 44 -13.41 11.48 -16.40
N LYS A 45 -14.36 11.41 -15.46
CA LYS A 45 -15.42 10.40 -15.45
C LYS A 45 -14.89 9.09 -16.01
N MET A 46 -13.89 8.52 -15.32
CA MET A 46 -13.30 7.27 -15.75
C MET A 46 -14.41 6.20 -15.78
N ASP A 47 -15.24 6.32 -16.80
CA ASP A 47 -16.27 5.42 -17.34
C ASP A 47 -17.30 4.85 -16.38
N GLY A 48 -17.49 5.40 -15.19
CA GLY A 48 -18.46 4.88 -14.24
C GLY A 48 -18.25 3.40 -13.88
N LYS A 49 -17.21 2.78 -14.44
CA LYS A 49 -16.81 1.42 -14.12
C LYS A 49 -15.89 1.50 -12.89
N PRO A 50 -16.38 1.05 -11.76
CA PRO A 50 -15.54 0.91 -10.59
C PRO A 50 -14.41 -0.01 -10.99
N ARG A 51 -13.18 0.35 -10.69
CA ARG A 51 -12.16 -0.64 -10.52
C ARG A 51 -12.56 -1.43 -9.30
N ASP A 52 -13.07 -2.61 -9.54
CA ASP A 52 -13.38 -3.56 -8.52
C ASP A 52 -12.08 -4.15 -7.96
N VAL A 53 -11.48 -3.41 -7.04
CA VAL A 53 -10.73 -4.10 -6.02
C VAL A 53 -11.73 -4.44 -4.93
N GLY A 54 -12.47 -5.55 -5.16
CA GLY A 54 -13.37 -6.14 -4.17
C GLY A 54 -14.62 -5.34 -3.84
N THR A 55 -15.52 -5.06 -4.78
CA THR A 55 -16.92 -4.69 -4.56
C THR A 55 -17.34 -3.25 -4.69
N GLY A 56 -16.69 -2.34 -5.38
CA GLY A 56 -17.36 -1.15 -5.21
C GLY A 56 -17.21 0.09 -6.06
N ARG A 57 -18.24 0.65 -6.25
CA ARG A 57 -18.72 1.75 -7.11
C ARG A 57 -17.97 3.10 -7.08
N TYR A 58 -16.82 3.29 -6.42
CA TYR A 58 -16.15 4.61 -6.31
C TYR A 58 -14.64 4.49 -6.13
N TRP A 59 -13.92 5.59 -6.29
CA TRP A 59 -12.54 5.83 -5.90
C TRP A 59 -12.25 5.33 -4.46
N ARG A 60 -11.91 4.08 -4.27
CA ARG A 60 -11.68 3.47 -2.96
C ARG A 60 -10.30 2.87 -2.84
N GLY A 61 -9.79 2.34 -3.96
CA GLY A 61 -8.43 1.90 -4.12
C GLY A 61 -7.92 2.43 -5.44
N LEU A 62 -6.88 3.25 -5.44
CA LEU A 62 -6.17 3.63 -6.65
C LEU A 62 -4.82 2.97 -6.64
N GLU A 63 -4.74 1.87 -7.34
CA GLU A 63 -3.48 1.20 -7.58
C GLU A 63 -2.61 2.01 -8.55
N ARG A 64 -1.30 1.88 -8.37
CA ARG A 64 -0.32 2.54 -9.21
C ARG A 64 -0.47 4.05 -9.24
N ALA A 65 -0.79 4.62 -8.08
CA ALA A 65 -0.96 6.06 -7.91
C ALA A 65 0.32 6.84 -8.27
N GLY A 66 1.47 6.26 -7.99
CA GLY A 66 2.77 6.83 -8.33
C GLY A 66 3.01 6.97 -9.83
N ASP A 67 2.44 6.09 -10.65
CA ASP A 67 2.54 6.22 -12.12
C ASP A 67 1.85 7.49 -12.64
N MET A 68 0.91 8.01 -11.87
CA MET A 68 0.16 9.24 -12.18
C MET A 68 0.66 10.46 -11.43
N SER A 69 1.56 10.29 -10.47
CA SER A 69 2.11 11.36 -9.65
C SER A 69 3.62 11.21 -9.50
N PRO A 70 4.42 12.01 -10.23
CA PRO A 70 5.88 12.01 -10.05
C PRO A 70 6.33 12.24 -8.59
N LYS A 71 5.55 12.98 -7.81
CA LYS A 71 5.84 13.22 -6.40
C LYS A 71 5.60 11.99 -5.51
N LEU A 72 4.58 11.18 -5.80
CA LEU A 72 4.42 9.89 -5.12
C LEU A 72 5.50 8.91 -5.55
N MET A 73 5.86 8.91 -6.85
CA MET A 73 6.98 8.11 -7.35
C MET A 73 8.28 8.46 -6.61
N GLU A 74 8.63 9.74 -6.49
CA GLU A 74 9.78 10.20 -5.73
C GLU A 74 9.78 9.71 -4.27
N LEU A 75 8.61 9.67 -3.65
CA LEU A 75 8.47 9.18 -2.28
C LEU A 75 8.69 7.67 -2.17
N TYR A 76 8.07 6.84 -3.01
CA TYR A 76 8.23 5.39 -2.90
C TYR A 76 9.57 4.87 -3.42
N THR A 77 10.29 5.65 -4.23
CA THR A 77 11.66 5.35 -4.66
C THR A 77 12.72 5.97 -3.76
N SER A 78 12.32 6.64 -2.67
CA SER A 78 13.27 7.30 -1.78
C SER A 78 14.16 6.32 -1.03
N LYS A 79 15.38 6.80 -0.66
CA LYS A 79 16.30 6.03 0.17
C LYS A 79 15.64 5.50 1.45
N LYS A 80 14.78 6.27 2.08
CA LYS A 80 14.04 5.84 3.27
C LYS A 80 13.19 4.61 3.01
N GLN A 81 12.47 4.57 1.89
CA GLN A 81 11.64 3.43 1.51
C GLN A 81 12.51 2.21 1.18
N TYR A 82 13.60 2.43 0.44
CA TYR A 82 14.57 1.38 0.15
C TYR A 82 15.14 0.79 1.44
N ASP A 83 15.71 1.62 2.31
CA ASP A 83 16.31 1.18 3.59
C ASP A 83 15.29 0.48 4.50
N THR A 84 14.02 0.86 4.42
CA THR A 84 12.96 0.21 5.17
C THR A 84 12.66 -1.16 4.57
N ALA A 85 12.38 -1.23 3.28
CA ALA A 85 11.98 -2.47 2.62
C ALA A 85 13.10 -3.54 2.71
N THR A 86 14.36 -3.16 2.51
CA THR A 86 15.50 -4.09 2.61
C THR A 86 15.64 -4.70 4.00
N LYS A 87 15.40 -3.93 5.07
CA LYS A 87 15.43 -4.45 6.44
C LYS A 87 14.36 -5.51 6.70
N PHE A 88 13.12 -5.29 6.24
CA PHE A 88 12.02 -6.23 6.45
C PHE A 88 12.07 -7.42 5.50
N LEU A 89 12.60 -7.24 4.29
CA LEU A 89 12.78 -8.31 3.31
C LEU A 89 14.09 -9.10 3.51
N GLU A 90 15.01 -8.58 4.34
CA GLU A 90 16.33 -9.18 4.65
C GLU A 90 17.18 -9.38 3.39
N THR A 91 17.14 -8.43 2.45
CA THR A 91 17.92 -8.46 1.20
C THR A 91 18.12 -7.05 0.66
N ASP A 92 19.25 -6.81 0.00
CA ASP A 92 19.55 -5.54 -0.66
C ASP A 92 18.97 -5.47 -2.08
N GLU A 93 18.55 -6.59 -2.65
CA GLU A 93 17.89 -6.63 -3.96
C GLU A 93 16.39 -6.67 -3.79
N ILE A 94 15.74 -5.55 -4.08
CA ILE A 94 14.29 -5.40 -3.96
C ILE A 94 13.67 -4.80 -5.20
N TYR A 95 12.45 -5.19 -5.48
CA TYR A 95 11.64 -4.72 -6.60
C TYR A 95 10.41 -3.99 -6.07
N PHE A 96 10.12 -2.83 -6.65
CA PHE A 96 8.83 -2.19 -6.42
C PHE A 96 7.74 -3.02 -7.09
N PHE A 97 6.72 -3.38 -6.33
CA PHE A 97 5.61 -4.20 -6.84
C PHE A 97 4.40 -3.35 -7.18
N ASN A 98 3.89 -2.62 -6.21
CA ASN A 98 2.67 -1.84 -6.37
C ASN A 98 2.65 -0.66 -5.39
N ASP A 99 1.80 0.32 -5.67
CA ASP A 99 1.30 1.26 -4.68
C ASP A 99 -0.20 1.46 -4.84
N GLU A 100 -0.87 1.65 -3.71
CA GLU A 100 -2.33 1.81 -3.68
C GLU A 100 -2.74 2.89 -2.68
N ILE A 101 -3.55 3.84 -3.13
CA ILE A 101 -4.24 4.76 -2.24
C ILE A 101 -5.57 4.15 -1.84
N VAL A 102 -5.74 3.84 -0.57
CA VAL A 102 -7.01 3.37 -0.01
C VAL A 102 -7.72 4.51 0.71
N ALA A 103 -8.90 4.87 0.21
CA ALA A 103 -9.73 5.93 0.78
C ALA A 103 -11.11 5.39 1.17
N LYS A 104 -11.41 5.41 2.47
CA LYS A 104 -12.72 5.04 3.00
C LYS A 104 -13.54 6.28 3.32
N TYR A 105 -14.64 6.46 2.59
CA TYR A 105 -15.55 7.59 2.78
C TYR A 105 -16.62 7.29 3.83
N PRO A 106 -17.15 8.34 4.49
CA PRO A 106 -18.24 8.18 5.43
C PRO A 106 -19.48 7.52 4.79
N ASN A 107 -20.09 6.62 5.53
CA ASN A 107 -21.34 5.94 5.15
C ASN A 107 -21.26 5.11 3.85
N GLU A 108 -20.05 4.76 3.39
CA GLU A 108 -19.88 3.82 2.30
C GLU A 108 -19.78 2.39 2.85
N GLU A 109 -20.50 1.46 2.20
CA GLU A 109 -20.46 0.02 2.49
C GLU A 109 -19.19 -0.64 1.88
N PHE A 110 -18.02 -0.01 2.12
CA PHE A 110 -16.76 -0.50 1.59
C PHE A 110 -15.91 -1.14 2.68
N GLU A 111 -15.65 -2.41 2.50
CA GLU A 111 -14.82 -3.23 3.36
C GLU A 111 -13.77 -3.99 2.52
N PHE A 112 -12.60 -4.20 3.08
CA PHE A 112 -11.73 -5.25 2.58
C PHE A 112 -12.05 -6.53 3.35
N MET A 113 -12.40 -7.57 2.61
CA MET A 113 -12.62 -8.90 3.16
C MET A 113 -11.33 -9.42 3.80
N ILE A 114 -11.45 -10.42 4.65
CA ILE A 114 -10.30 -11.10 5.25
C ILE A 114 -9.48 -11.80 4.15
N HIS A 115 -8.20 -11.47 4.06
CA HIS A 115 -7.28 -11.97 3.02
C HIS A 115 -5.82 -11.85 3.44
N THR A 116 -4.93 -12.37 2.60
CA THR A 116 -3.52 -12.02 2.54
C THR A 116 -3.23 -11.37 1.18
N ASP A 117 -2.24 -10.48 1.09
CA ASP A 117 -1.91 -9.89 -0.21
C ASP A 117 -1.31 -10.90 -1.17
N ASN A 118 -0.63 -11.91 -0.64
CA ASN A 118 -0.07 -12.99 -1.44
C ASN A 118 -1.15 -13.88 -2.09
N GLU A 119 -2.35 -14.04 -1.48
CA GLU A 119 -3.48 -14.74 -2.10
C GLU A 119 -4.03 -13.99 -3.31
N TRP A 120 -3.87 -12.67 -3.32
CA TRP A 120 -4.30 -11.80 -4.40
C TRP A 120 -3.13 -11.39 -5.31
N GLY A 121 -1.93 -11.86 -5.01
CA GLY A 121 -0.73 -11.67 -5.81
C GLY A 121 -0.79 -12.41 -7.16
N PRO A 122 0.08 -12.08 -8.11
CA PRO A 122 0.09 -12.68 -9.45
C PRO A 122 0.42 -14.18 -9.46
N ASP A 123 1.10 -14.66 -8.43
CA ASP A 123 1.46 -16.08 -8.26
C ASP A 123 1.33 -16.49 -6.79
N PRO A 124 0.09 -16.79 -6.33
CA PRO A 124 -0.15 -17.22 -4.96
C PRO A 124 0.57 -18.52 -4.58
N GLU A 125 0.77 -19.42 -5.55
CA GLU A 125 1.47 -20.69 -5.32
C GLU A 125 2.97 -20.46 -5.07
N ALA A 126 3.61 -19.57 -5.84
CA ALA A 126 5.00 -19.19 -5.62
C ALA A 126 5.17 -18.49 -4.25
N ALA A 127 4.24 -17.63 -3.88
CA ALA A 127 4.22 -17.02 -2.55
C ALA A 127 4.11 -18.05 -1.42
N ALA A 128 3.21 -19.03 -1.58
CA ALA A 128 3.01 -20.09 -0.61
C ALA A 128 4.25 -21.01 -0.46
N ARG A 129 5.01 -21.21 -1.54
CA ARG A 129 6.29 -21.91 -1.51
C ARG A 129 7.44 -21.09 -0.92
N GLY A 130 7.25 -19.77 -0.72
CA GLY A 130 8.31 -18.86 -0.27
C GLY A 130 9.30 -18.47 -1.37
N ASP A 131 8.90 -18.58 -2.64
CA ASP A 131 9.76 -18.23 -3.78
C ASP A 131 10.07 -16.73 -3.84
N TYR A 132 9.24 -15.92 -3.19
CA TYR A 132 9.48 -14.50 -2.93
C TYR A 132 8.84 -14.05 -1.61
N LYS A 133 9.35 -12.96 -1.08
CA LYS A 133 8.74 -12.24 0.06
C LYS A 133 8.11 -10.93 -0.45
N LEU A 134 7.04 -10.49 0.20
CA LEU A 134 6.38 -9.20 -0.05
C LEU A 134 6.25 -8.45 1.27
N VAL A 135 6.64 -7.18 1.28
CA VAL A 135 6.41 -6.26 2.40
C VAL A 135 5.50 -5.11 1.96
N ASN A 136 4.51 -4.82 2.80
CA ASN A 136 3.67 -3.63 2.71
C ASN A 136 4.18 -2.56 3.65
N ILE A 137 4.32 -1.33 3.16
CA ILE A 137 4.58 -0.14 3.96
C ILE A 137 3.40 0.80 3.77
N ASN A 138 2.44 0.73 4.68
CA ASN A 138 1.22 1.54 4.65
C ASN A 138 1.43 2.89 5.34
N TRP A 139 1.48 3.96 4.58
CA TRP A 139 1.54 5.34 5.05
C TRP A 139 0.17 5.78 5.56
N ILE A 140 0.09 6.17 6.81
CA ILE A 140 -1.16 6.62 7.44
C ILE A 140 -1.33 8.11 7.16
N LEU A 141 -2.27 8.44 6.29
CA LEU A 141 -2.51 9.83 5.87
C LEU A 141 -3.56 10.55 6.72
N ASP A 142 -4.42 9.82 7.42
CA ASP A 142 -5.41 10.34 8.36
C ASP A 142 -5.42 9.45 9.61
N ASP A 143 -5.69 10.03 10.78
CA ASP A 143 -5.76 9.28 12.04
C ASP A 143 -6.71 8.09 11.93
N ILE A 144 -6.27 6.92 12.35
CA ILE A 144 -7.11 5.72 12.41
C ILE A 144 -7.77 5.62 13.79
N THR A 145 -9.09 5.44 13.78
CA THR A 145 -9.93 5.30 14.99
C THR A 145 -10.71 3.99 14.95
N SER A 146 -11.44 3.70 16.03
CA SER A 146 -12.24 2.46 16.11
C SER A 146 -13.38 2.38 15.10
N ASN A 147 -13.85 3.51 14.57
CA ASN A 147 -15.05 3.59 13.75
C ASN A 147 -14.84 4.12 12.33
N ASN A 148 -13.59 4.42 11.91
CA ASN A 148 -13.32 4.92 10.57
C ASN A 148 -12.73 3.88 9.62
N GLY A 149 -13.01 2.59 9.87
CA GLY A 149 -12.56 1.50 9.03
C GLY A 149 -11.08 1.12 9.28
N PRO A 150 -10.71 0.82 10.53
CA PRO A 150 -9.35 0.42 10.85
C PRO A 150 -8.94 -0.85 10.12
N ILE A 151 -7.66 -0.91 9.75
CA ILE A 151 -7.04 -2.17 9.37
C ILE A 151 -6.93 -3.06 10.61
N SER A 152 -7.24 -4.33 10.43
CA SER A 152 -7.18 -5.33 11.50
C SER A 152 -6.31 -6.49 11.05
N PHE A 153 -5.57 -7.08 11.97
CA PHE A 153 -4.66 -8.17 11.74
C PHE A 153 -5.00 -9.39 12.59
N ARG A 154 -4.82 -10.57 12.02
CA ARG A 154 -4.90 -11.83 12.74
C ARG A 154 -3.50 -12.34 13.04
N THR A 155 -3.15 -12.41 14.31
CA THR A 155 -1.94 -13.09 14.79
C THR A 155 -2.30 -14.51 15.24
N LYS A 156 -1.28 -15.32 15.58
CA LYS A 156 -1.49 -16.68 16.13
C LYS A 156 -2.34 -16.69 17.40
N LYS A 157 -2.37 -15.60 18.16
CA LYS A 157 -3.00 -15.55 19.50
C LYS A 157 -4.26 -14.71 19.58
N LYS A 158 -4.40 -13.69 18.75
CA LYS A 158 -5.51 -12.72 18.84
C LYS A 158 -5.67 -11.85 17.60
N PHE A 159 -6.76 -11.10 17.56
CA PHE A 159 -7.00 -10.04 16.59
C PHE A 159 -6.49 -8.71 17.13
N PHE A 160 -5.90 -7.94 16.25
CA PHE A 160 -5.43 -6.59 16.51
C PHE A 160 -6.07 -5.62 15.52
N ALA A 161 -6.52 -4.47 16.05
CA ALA A 161 -6.95 -3.34 15.24
C ALA A 161 -6.23 -2.08 15.73
N PRO A 162 -5.00 -1.83 15.30
CA PRO A 162 -4.20 -0.70 15.75
C PRO A 162 -4.85 0.65 15.41
N ARG A 163 -4.41 1.69 16.10
CA ARG A 163 -4.90 3.08 15.97
C ARG A 163 -3.75 4.04 15.66
N PRO A 164 -3.01 3.81 14.58
CA PRO A 164 -1.91 4.70 14.21
C PRO A 164 -2.44 6.11 13.88
N LYS A 165 -1.57 7.10 14.03
CA LYS A 165 -1.83 8.50 13.70
C LYS A 165 -1.39 8.84 12.29
N ALA A 166 -1.91 9.92 11.76
CA ALA A 166 -1.37 10.50 10.53
C ALA A 166 0.13 10.80 10.72
N GLY A 167 0.95 10.30 9.83
CA GLY A 167 2.42 10.37 9.95
C GLY A 167 3.09 9.07 10.38
N ASP A 168 2.33 8.10 10.91
CA ASP A 168 2.84 6.76 11.20
C ASP A 168 2.86 5.89 9.93
N ALA A 169 3.54 4.75 10.02
CA ALA A 169 3.42 3.67 9.04
C ALA A 169 3.02 2.37 9.73
N VAL A 170 2.19 1.58 9.05
CA VAL A 170 1.93 0.18 9.40
C VAL A 170 2.64 -0.69 8.38
N ILE A 171 3.59 -1.49 8.84
CA ILE A 171 4.41 -2.35 7.99
C ILE A 171 4.02 -3.80 8.25
N PHE A 172 3.72 -4.56 7.20
CA PHE A 172 3.29 -5.95 7.35
C PHE A 172 3.70 -6.85 6.18
N ASP A 173 3.84 -8.14 6.48
CA ASP A 173 4.21 -9.19 5.54
C ASP A 173 3.03 -9.54 4.61
N GLY A 174 3.32 -9.85 3.36
CA GLY A 174 2.30 -10.23 2.36
C GLY A 174 1.48 -11.46 2.74
N ASN A 175 1.95 -12.31 3.66
CA ASN A 175 1.23 -13.46 4.21
C ASN A 175 0.42 -13.12 5.47
N THR A 176 0.50 -11.87 5.95
CA THR A 176 -0.24 -11.48 7.14
C THR A 176 -1.72 -11.35 6.85
N VAL A 177 -2.53 -12.16 7.52
CA VAL A 177 -3.99 -12.11 7.38
C VAL A 177 -4.53 -10.81 7.94
N HIS A 178 -5.21 -10.05 7.10
CA HIS A 178 -5.77 -8.75 7.47
C HIS A 178 -7.08 -8.45 6.77
N TRP A 179 -7.77 -7.43 7.25
CA TRP A 179 -9.02 -6.90 6.70
C TRP A 179 -9.25 -5.49 7.18
N SER A 180 -10.26 -4.81 6.65
CA SER A 180 -10.68 -3.53 7.23
C SER A 180 -12.17 -3.31 7.05
N THR A 181 -12.83 -2.85 8.11
CA THR A 181 -14.27 -2.57 8.14
C THR A 181 -14.63 -1.28 7.41
N LYS A 182 -15.91 -1.03 7.23
CA LYS A 182 -16.44 0.22 6.68
C LYS A 182 -16.11 1.43 7.56
N ASN A 183 -16.19 2.60 6.98
CA ASN A 183 -16.00 3.86 7.69
C ASN A 183 -17.35 4.38 8.19
N ASN A 184 -17.62 4.22 9.48
CA ASN A 184 -18.81 4.73 10.16
C ASN A 184 -18.60 6.12 10.79
N SER A 185 -17.48 6.78 10.51
CA SER A 185 -17.20 8.12 11.00
C SER A 185 -17.72 9.20 10.03
N LYS A 186 -17.58 10.46 10.41
CA LYS A 186 -17.95 11.62 9.58
C LYS A 186 -16.82 12.13 8.67
N LYS A 187 -15.64 11.54 8.75
CA LYS A 187 -14.45 12.00 8.00
C LYS A 187 -13.91 10.90 7.11
N VAL A 188 -13.36 11.26 5.96
CA VAL A 188 -12.62 10.32 5.13
C VAL A 188 -11.37 9.80 5.87
N ARG A 189 -11.05 8.52 5.64
CA ARG A 189 -9.81 7.92 6.13
C ARG A 189 -9.01 7.39 4.94
N ARG A 190 -7.79 7.91 4.79
CA ARG A 190 -6.88 7.56 3.71
C ARG A 190 -5.63 6.89 4.27
N CYS A 191 -5.14 5.92 3.54
CA CYS A 191 -3.77 5.44 3.64
C CYS A 191 -3.21 5.25 2.22
N TRP A 192 -1.90 5.18 2.12
CA TRP A 192 -1.19 4.90 0.89
C TRP A 192 -0.22 3.74 1.14
N ALA A 193 -0.53 2.60 0.55
CA ALA A 193 0.28 1.39 0.63
C ALA A 193 1.35 1.42 -0.46
N THR A 194 2.58 1.10 -0.10
CA THR A 194 3.67 0.82 -1.05
C THR A 194 4.15 -0.60 -0.82
N GLN A 195 4.35 -1.37 -1.89
CA GLN A 195 4.65 -2.79 -1.81
C GLN A 195 5.96 -3.12 -2.53
N TYR A 196 6.82 -3.89 -1.86
CA TYR A 196 8.11 -4.31 -2.37
C TYR A 196 8.28 -5.82 -2.25
N THR A 197 9.02 -6.41 -3.17
CA THR A 197 9.25 -7.85 -3.25
C THR A 197 10.72 -8.17 -3.44
N THR A 198 11.10 -9.42 -3.12
CA THR A 198 12.46 -9.93 -3.33
C THR A 198 12.70 -10.45 -4.74
N LYS A 199 11.68 -10.50 -5.58
CA LYS A 199 11.76 -10.87 -7.00
C LYS A 199 10.86 -9.98 -7.83
N SER A 200 11.22 -9.78 -9.09
CA SER A 200 10.32 -9.18 -10.06
C SER A 200 9.17 -10.14 -10.33
N ILE A 201 7.98 -9.80 -9.87
CA ILE A 201 6.75 -10.56 -10.09
C ILE A 201 5.80 -9.73 -10.95
N GLY A 202 5.10 -10.38 -11.89
CA GLY A 202 4.10 -9.73 -12.73
C GLY A 202 2.97 -9.09 -11.90
N HIS A 203 2.19 -8.24 -12.50
CA HIS A 203 0.99 -7.68 -11.86
C HIS A 203 -0.26 -8.28 -12.50
N PHE A 204 -1.36 -8.39 -11.73
CA PHE A 204 -2.64 -8.95 -12.19
C PHE A 204 -3.31 -8.21 -13.34
N PHE A 205 -2.99 -6.94 -13.53
CA PHE A 205 -3.68 -6.19 -14.54
C PHE A 205 -3.10 -6.50 -15.91
N ASN A 206 -3.87 -7.23 -16.70
CA ASN A 206 -3.74 -7.21 -18.14
C ASN A 206 -3.66 -5.76 -18.59
N ASN A 207 -2.72 -5.47 -19.49
CA ASN A 207 -2.47 -4.16 -20.10
C ASN A 207 -3.75 -3.45 -20.59
N ASP A 208 -4.82 -4.20 -20.84
CA ASP A 208 -6.11 -3.68 -21.34
C ASP A 208 -7.01 -3.08 -20.27
N LYS A 209 -6.69 -3.25 -19.00
CA LYS A 209 -7.54 -2.80 -17.88
C LYS A 209 -7.07 -1.52 -17.19
N HIS A 210 -5.90 -0.97 -17.56
CA HIS A 210 -5.52 0.32 -17.00
C HIS A 210 -6.38 1.44 -17.60
N PRO A 211 -6.97 2.32 -16.74
CA PRO A 211 -7.87 3.37 -17.22
C PRO A 211 -7.17 4.43 -18.07
N LEU A 212 -5.84 4.54 -17.98
CA LEU A 212 -5.06 5.52 -18.72
C LEU A 212 -4.32 4.83 -19.88
N PRO A 213 -4.67 5.14 -21.14
CA PRO A 213 -4.05 4.53 -22.31
C PRO A 213 -2.52 4.64 -22.36
N GLN A 214 -1.97 5.74 -21.82
CA GLN A 214 -0.53 5.99 -21.78
C GLN A 214 0.24 5.03 -20.86
N PHE A 215 -0.44 4.34 -19.97
CA PHE A 215 0.17 3.34 -19.07
C PHE A 215 -0.01 1.90 -19.55
N LYS A 216 -0.65 1.70 -20.70
CA LYS A 216 -0.72 0.39 -21.34
C LYS A 216 0.69 -0.07 -21.69
N GLY A 217 1.12 -1.20 -21.14
CA GLY A 217 2.44 -1.78 -21.36
C GLY A 217 3.47 -1.55 -20.25
N PHE A 218 3.21 -0.67 -19.31
CA PHE A 218 4.14 -0.41 -18.18
C PHE A 218 4.18 -1.53 -17.12
N TYR A 219 3.31 -2.52 -17.22
CA TYR A 219 3.06 -3.47 -16.13
C TYR A 219 3.87 -4.76 -16.22
N THR A 220 4.62 -4.97 -17.28
CA THR A 220 5.34 -6.22 -17.50
C THR A 220 6.75 -6.22 -16.92
N GLU A 221 7.35 -5.04 -16.75
CA GLU A 221 8.69 -4.91 -16.19
C GLU A 221 8.66 -4.08 -14.90
N ARG A 222 9.09 -4.70 -13.81
CA ARG A 222 9.29 -4.05 -12.54
C ARG A 222 10.70 -3.53 -12.47
N PHE A 223 10.86 -2.27 -12.09
CA PHE A 223 12.21 -1.76 -11.88
C PHE A 223 12.76 -2.27 -10.54
N ASN A 224 14.03 -2.63 -10.58
CA ASN A 224 14.79 -2.96 -9.39
C ASN A 224 15.16 -1.67 -8.66
N VAL A 225 14.61 -1.46 -7.47
CA VAL A 225 14.85 -0.24 -6.67
C VAL A 225 16.34 -0.11 -6.33
N SER A 226 17.05 -1.23 -6.17
CA SER A 226 18.48 -1.26 -5.87
C SER A 226 19.34 -0.70 -7.01
N GLN A 227 18.79 -0.62 -8.22
CA GLN A 227 19.48 -0.10 -9.41
C GLN A 227 19.20 1.39 -9.67
N LEU A 228 18.38 2.02 -8.85
CA LEU A 228 18.16 3.46 -8.98
C LEU A 228 19.44 4.23 -8.65
N PRO A 229 19.71 5.33 -9.37
CA PRO A 229 20.85 6.20 -9.04
C PRO A 229 20.80 6.65 -7.58
N SER A 230 21.96 6.73 -6.93
CA SER A 230 22.07 7.15 -5.52
C SER A 230 21.46 8.54 -5.24
N SER A 231 21.25 9.35 -6.27
CA SER A 231 20.51 10.62 -6.17
C SER A 231 18.98 10.44 -6.09
N GLN A 232 18.48 9.23 -6.36
CA GLN A 232 17.05 8.86 -6.28
C GLN A 232 16.76 7.86 -5.16
N ILE A 233 17.81 7.29 -4.55
CA ILE A 233 17.73 6.39 -3.39
C ILE A 233 18.04 7.18 -2.10
#